data_bf28e3770c11b96f097f6e31e8f2047c
#
_entry.id   bf28e3770c11b96f097f6e31e8f2047c
#
_cell.length_a   1.000
_cell.length_b   1.000
_cell.length_c   1.000
_cell.angle_alpha   90.00
_cell.angle_beta   90.00
_cell.angle_gamma   90.00
#
_symmetry.space_group_name_H-M   'P 1'
#
loop_
_entity.id
_entity.type
_entity.pdbx_description
1 polymer ?
#
loop_
_entity_poly.entity_id
_entity_poly.type
_entity_poly.pdbx_seq_one_letter_code
_entity_poly.pdbx_strand_id
1 'polypeptide(L)'
;MQTIRNVHVRRVAAPIERVRPWIETCWSGGDRDCFPRDVIADWRKNPPGADPLALIPGETLVGHGPFRFRLRAWDGVVWRVDVVGSRGGWHGFHLQPDGDGCRVTHTVELESTLSARLGWMAIEPIHDWAVEALFDRLEHALRTGVVPERTERPMSRVAAFALGLARGARSRRPKARPSAPMGW
;
A
#
# COMPACT_ATOMS: atom_id res chain seq x y z
N MET A 1 24.14 10.28 0.99
CA MET A 1 23.03 9.30 1.00
C MET A 1 22.12 9.64 -0.14
N GLN A 2 21.59 8.66 -0.86
CA GLN A 2 20.66 8.91 -1.96
C GLN A 2 19.25 8.50 -1.50
N THR A 3 18.26 9.27 -1.90
CA THR A 3 16.86 9.03 -1.56
C THR A 3 16.14 8.36 -2.74
N ILE A 4 15.40 7.29 -2.48
CA ILE A 4 14.36 6.80 -3.37
C ILE A 4 13.15 7.69 -3.14
N ARG A 5 12.58 8.24 -4.21
CA ARG A 5 11.36 9.01 -4.15
C ARG A 5 10.44 8.59 -5.29
N ASN A 6 9.24 8.14 -4.93
CA ASN A 6 8.19 7.76 -5.87
C ASN A 6 6.91 8.48 -5.46
N VAL A 7 6.29 9.20 -6.40
CA VAL A 7 5.14 10.05 -6.12
C VAL A 7 4.09 9.86 -7.21
N HIS A 8 2.87 9.54 -6.80
CA HIS A 8 1.70 9.49 -7.66
C HIS A 8 0.70 10.55 -7.23
N VAL A 9 0.11 11.25 -8.17
CA VAL A 9 -0.88 12.30 -7.92
C VAL A 9 -2.12 12.05 -8.76
N ARG A 10 -3.29 12.07 -8.12
CA ARG A 10 -4.58 11.96 -8.80
C ARG A 10 -5.52 13.08 -8.32
N ARG A 11 -6.13 13.81 -9.25
CA ARG A 11 -7.26 14.68 -8.96
C ARG A 11 -8.54 13.85 -9.04
N VAL A 12 -9.29 13.83 -7.95
CA VAL A 12 -10.56 13.10 -7.83
C VAL A 12 -11.71 14.09 -7.74
N ALA A 13 -12.76 13.89 -8.53
CA ALA A 13 -13.94 14.78 -8.57
C ALA A 13 -14.90 14.49 -7.40
N ALA A 14 -14.37 14.58 -6.18
CA ALA A 14 -15.11 14.44 -4.93
C ALA A 14 -14.39 15.19 -3.81
N PRO A 15 -15.11 15.82 -2.86
CA PRO A 15 -14.50 16.52 -1.74
C PRO A 15 -13.78 15.54 -0.78
N ILE A 16 -12.87 16.05 0.03
CA ILE A 16 -12.01 15.25 0.95
C ILE A 16 -12.84 14.34 1.85
N GLU A 17 -13.96 14.82 2.36
CA GLU A 17 -14.84 14.10 3.28
C GLU A 17 -15.41 12.81 2.66
N ARG A 18 -15.59 12.81 1.35
CA ARG A 18 -16.02 11.63 0.59
C ARG A 18 -14.86 10.71 0.23
N VAL A 19 -13.66 11.24 0.00
CA VAL A 19 -12.44 10.48 -0.37
C VAL A 19 -11.82 9.80 0.84
N ARG A 20 -11.76 10.51 1.97
CA ARG A 20 -11.13 10.07 3.22
C ARG A 20 -11.47 8.64 3.65
N PRO A 21 -12.77 8.24 3.76
CA PRO A 21 -13.11 6.90 4.23
C PRO A 21 -12.56 5.77 3.34
N TRP A 22 -12.33 6.03 2.06
CA TRP A 22 -11.75 5.06 1.14
C TRP A 22 -10.23 4.93 1.30
N ILE A 23 -9.54 6.03 1.59
CA ILE A 23 -8.10 6.00 1.88
C ILE A 23 -7.83 5.35 3.25
N GLU A 24 -8.67 5.59 4.25
CA GLU A 24 -8.60 4.93 5.56
C GLU A 24 -8.64 3.41 5.42
N THR A 25 -9.59 2.91 4.66
CA THR A 25 -9.75 1.46 4.48
C THR A 25 -8.70 0.82 3.58
N CYS A 26 -7.95 1.59 2.82
CA CYS A 26 -6.79 1.06 2.08
C CYS A 26 -5.78 0.35 2.98
N TRP A 27 -5.72 0.65 4.28
CA TRP A 27 -4.79 0.05 5.23
C TRP A 27 -5.43 -0.98 6.17
N SER A 28 -6.72 -0.92 6.35
CA SER A 28 -7.45 -1.79 7.27
C SER A 28 -8.14 -2.98 6.59
N GLY A 29 -8.39 -2.86 5.30
CA GLY A 29 -9.22 -3.82 4.57
C GLY A 29 -10.71 -3.57 4.78
N GLY A 30 -11.57 -4.39 4.18
CA GLY A 30 -13.02 -4.28 4.22
C GLY A 30 -13.63 -3.89 2.88
N ASP A 31 -14.93 -3.63 2.88
CA ASP A 31 -15.71 -3.41 1.66
C ASP A 31 -15.31 -2.15 0.87
N ARG A 32 -14.59 -1.24 1.52
CA ARG A 32 -14.05 -0.01 0.89
C ARG A 32 -12.60 -0.12 0.48
N ASP A 33 -12.00 -1.29 0.52
CA ASP A 33 -10.60 -1.48 0.15
C ASP A 33 -10.40 -1.39 -1.36
N CYS A 34 -9.92 -0.26 -1.82
CA CYS A 34 -9.61 -0.01 -3.23
C CYS A 34 -8.30 -0.66 -3.70
N PHE A 35 -7.55 -1.34 -2.84
CA PHE A 35 -6.32 -2.00 -3.25
C PHE A 35 -6.60 -3.15 -4.23
N PRO A 36 -5.80 -3.35 -5.32
CA PRO A 36 -6.04 -4.38 -6.34
C PRO A 36 -5.70 -5.80 -5.85
N ARG A 37 -6.44 -6.32 -4.86
CA ARG A 37 -6.20 -7.62 -4.22
C ARG A 37 -6.45 -8.81 -5.12
N ASP A 38 -7.31 -8.66 -6.12
CA ASP A 38 -7.57 -9.67 -7.14
C ASP A 38 -6.32 -10.02 -7.96
N VAL A 39 -5.39 -9.07 -8.08
CA VAL A 39 -4.12 -9.26 -8.79
C VAL A 39 -2.95 -9.44 -7.83
N ILE A 40 -2.91 -8.74 -6.68
CA ILE A 40 -1.82 -8.79 -5.69
C ILE A 40 -2.36 -9.33 -4.36
N ALA A 41 -2.92 -10.55 -4.38
CA ALA A 41 -3.55 -11.19 -3.21
C ALA A 41 -2.63 -11.35 -1.99
N ASP A 42 -1.33 -11.52 -2.22
CA ASP A 42 -0.35 -11.74 -1.15
C ASP A 42 0.09 -10.46 -0.41
N TRP A 43 -0.37 -9.31 -0.83
CA TRP A 43 -0.07 -8.04 -0.16
C TRP A 43 -1.05 -7.84 1.01
N ARG A 44 -0.96 -8.73 1.97
CA ARG A 44 -1.77 -8.65 3.19
C ARG A 44 -1.41 -7.37 3.94
N LYS A 45 -2.44 -6.61 4.20
CA LYS A 45 -2.42 -5.53 5.16
C LYS A 45 -2.82 -6.13 6.50
N ASN A 46 -2.37 -5.63 7.58
CA ASN A 46 -2.75 -5.90 8.97
C ASN A 46 -3.10 -7.35 9.36
N PRO A 47 -2.99 -7.72 10.62
CA PRO A 47 -3.60 -8.93 11.13
C PRO A 47 -5.09 -8.94 10.74
N PRO A 48 -5.63 -10.08 10.30
CA PRO A 48 -7.05 -10.21 10.03
C PRO A 48 -7.86 -9.75 11.25
N GLY A 49 -8.82 -8.85 11.04
CA GLY A 49 -9.70 -8.36 12.12
C GLY A 49 -9.20 -7.10 12.85
N ALA A 50 -8.12 -6.48 12.43
CA ALA A 50 -7.76 -5.17 12.98
C ALA A 50 -8.81 -4.12 12.60
N ASP A 51 -9.43 -3.52 13.62
CA ASP A 51 -10.38 -2.43 13.45
C ASP A 51 -9.66 -1.20 12.86
N PRO A 52 -10.11 -0.67 11.72
CA PRO A 52 -9.55 0.55 11.14
C PRO A 52 -9.59 1.75 12.10
N LEU A 53 -10.59 1.81 12.95
CA LEU A 53 -10.74 2.86 13.95
C LEU A 53 -9.79 2.72 15.15
N ALA A 54 -9.14 1.57 15.30
CA ALA A 54 -8.16 1.30 16.35
C ALA A 54 -6.71 1.59 15.95
N LEU A 55 -6.48 2.24 14.81
CA LEU A 55 -5.13 2.59 14.38
C LEU A 55 -4.56 3.74 15.20
N ILE A 56 -3.63 3.42 16.11
CA ILE A 56 -3.00 4.39 17.01
C ILE A 56 -1.62 4.76 16.46
N PRO A 57 -1.35 6.06 16.17
CA PRO A 57 -0.03 6.50 15.77
C PRO A 57 1.07 6.12 16.77
N GLY A 58 2.17 5.59 16.27
CA GLY A 58 3.30 5.12 17.09
C GLY A 58 3.20 3.67 17.57
N GLU A 59 2.00 3.14 17.79
CA GLU A 59 1.76 1.80 18.32
C GLU A 59 1.41 0.78 17.24
N THR A 60 0.60 1.19 16.24
CA THR A 60 0.10 0.28 15.23
C THR A 60 1.17 -0.06 14.19
N LEU A 61 1.40 -1.35 14.01
CA LEU A 61 2.19 -1.90 12.90
C LEU A 61 1.25 -2.41 11.82
N VAL A 62 1.44 -1.89 10.60
CA VAL A 62 0.73 -2.34 9.40
C VAL A 62 1.66 -3.16 8.52
N GLY A 63 1.15 -4.25 7.96
CA GLY A 63 1.89 -5.10 7.02
C GLY A 63 1.51 -4.83 5.58
N HIS A 64 2.48 -4.84 4.68
CA HIS A 64 2.26 -4.69 3.24
C HIS A 64 3.24 -5.58 2.48
N GLY A 65 2.78 -6.73 2.05
CA GLY A 65 3.66 -7.74 1.48
C GLY A 65 4.73 -8.19 2.47
N PRO A 66 6.03 -8.13 2.10
CA PRO A 66 7.13 -8.47 2.98
C PRO A 66 7.50 -7.34 3.95
N PHE A 67 6.93 -6.16 3.77
CA PHE A 67 7.30 -4.96 4.52
C PHE A 67 6.40 -4.77 5.74
N ARG A 68 6.97 -4.18 6.79
CA ARG A 68 6.25 -3.71 7.96
C ARG A 68 6.42 -2.21 8.06
N PHE A 69 5.35 -1.55 8.45
CA PHE A 69 5.30 -0.12 8.59
C PHE A 69 4.76 0.24 9.97
N ARG A 70 5.24 1.32 10.54
CA ARG A 70 4.71 1.89 11.77
C ARG A 70 3.87 3.11 11.42
N LEU A 71 2.61 3.12 11.81
CA LEU A 71 1.76 4.30 11.64
C LEU A 71 2.36 5.48 12.42
N ARG A 72 2.56 6.61 11.77
CA ARG A 72 3.10 7.84 12.38
C ARG A 72 2.08 8.92 12.56
N ALA A 73 1.23 9.12 11.57
CA ALA A 73 0.20 10.14 11.62
C ALA A 73 -1.04 9.67 10.87
N TRP A 74 -2.16 9.98 11.43
CA TRP A 74 -3.46 9.89 10.78
C TRP A 74 -4.36 10.99 11.37
N ASP A 75 -4.59 12.05 10.62
CA ASP A 75 -5.44 13.18 10.99
C ASP A 75 -6.65 13.36 10.06
N GLY A 76 -6.90 12.38 9.21
CA GLY A 76 -7.94 12.39 8.20
C GLY A 76 -7.57 13.09 6.89
N VAL A 77 -6.38 13.67 6.81
CA VAL A 77 -5.83 14.33 5.62
C VAL A 77 -4.50 13.70 5.22
N VAL A 78 -3.66 13.39 6.20
CA VAL A 78 -2.35 12.76 6.01
C VAL A 78 -2.34 11.39 6.66
N TRP A 79 -2.12 10.38 5.85
CA TRP A 79 -1.78 9.03 6.29
C TRP A 79 -0.29 8.80 6.07
N ARG A 80 0.47 8.66 7.15
CA ARG A 80 1.91 8.48 7.10
C ARG A 80 2.35 7.27 7.90
N VAL A 81 3.14 6.41 7.26
CA VAL A 81 3.79 5.27 7.91
C VAL A 81 5.30 5.28 7.65
N ASP A 82 6.07 4.86 8.64
CA ASP A 82 7.50 4.64 8.48
C ASP A 82 7.79 3.19 8.14
N VAL A 83 8.77 2.96 7.30
CA VAL A 83 9.22 1.60 6.94
C VAL A 83 10.06 1.03 8.08
N VAL A 84 9.59 -0.05 8.71
CA VAL A 84 10.30 -0.70 9.81
C VAL A 84 11.55 -1.41 9.29
N GLY A 85 12.70 -1.13 9.92
CA GLY A 85 13.99 -1.72 9.52
C GLY A 85 14.74 -0.94 8.44
N SER A 86 14.18 0.18 7.93
CA SER A 86 14.92 1.13 7.13
C SER A 86 15.66 2.13 8.01
N ARG A 87 16.71 2.77 7.46
CA ARG A 87 17.45 3.83 8.15
C ARG A 87 16.67 5.13 8.27
N GLY A 88 15.62 5.28 7.50
CA GLY A 88 14.72 6.41 7.45
C GLY A 88 13.82 6.33 6.23
N GLY A 89 12.71 7.03 6.28
CA GLY A 89 11.78 7.12 5.17
C GLY A 89 10.34 6.90 5.60
N TRP A 90 9.44 7.26 4.71
CA TRP A 90 8.01 7.17 4.95
C TRP A 90 7.26 6.79 3.68
N HIS A 91 6.03 6.36 3.88
CA HIS A 91 5.10 5.99 2.84
C HIS A 91 3.70 6.45 3.26
N GLY A 92 2.91 6.92 2.33
CA GLY A 92 1.57 7.35 2.73
C GLY A 92 0.79 8.12 1.69
N PHE A 93 -0.36 8.64 2.14
CA PHE A 93 -1.26 9.47 1.36
C PHE A 93 -1.40 10.85 1.97
N HIS A 94 -1.59 11.83 1.12
CA HIS A 94 -1.95 13.20 1.49
C HIS A 94 -3.15 13.63 0.65
N LEU A 95 -4.20 14.13 1.32
CA LEU A 95 -5.41 14.64 0.72
C LEU A 95 -5.39 16.17 0.79
N GLN A 96 -5.62 16.84 -0.31
CA GLN A 96 -5.69 18.30 -0.39
C GLN A 96 -6.93 18.74 -1.17
N PRO A 97 -7.64 19.81 -0.75
CA PRO A 97 -8.68 20.40 -1.56
C PRO A 97 -8.13 20.85 -2.91
N ASP A 98 -8.89 20.64 -3.99
CA ASP A 98 -8.53 21.05 -5.35
C ASP A 98 -9.79 21.46 -6.13
N GLY A 99 -10.20 22.72 -5.94
CA GLY A 99 -11.46 23.24 -6.45
C GLY A 99 -12.66 22.55 -5.80
N ASP A 100 -13.50 21.95 -6.62
CA ASP A 100 -14.67 21.14 -6.22
C ASP A 100 -14.31 19.67 -5.89
N GLY A 101 -13.03 19.31 -6.00
CA GLY A 101 -12.53 17.98 -5.81
C GLY A 101 -11.44 17.89 -4.74
N CYS A 102 -10.70 16.78 -4.81
CA CYS A 102 -9.58 16.46 -3.94
C CYS A 102 -8.38 16.01 -4.76
N ARG A 103 -7.20 16.51 -4.41
CA ARG A 103 -5.93 15.96 -4.88
C ARG A 103 -5.46 14.90 -3.90
N VAL A 104 -5.33 13.67 -4.37
CA VAL A 104 -4.77 12.54 -3.63
C VAL A 104 -3.34 12.36 -4.08
N THR A 105 -2.40 12.51 -3.15
CA THR A 105 -0.98 12.27 -3.39
C THR A 105 -0.54 11.03 -2.61
N HIS A 106 0.02 10.05 -3.30
CA HIS A 106 0.68 8.92 -2.70
C HIS A 106 2.19 9.11 -2.81
N THR A 107 2.91 8.92 -1.72
CA THR A 107 4.37 9.12 -1.68
C THR A 107 5.05 7.95 -1.01
N VAL A 108 6.17 7.50 -1.62
CA VAL A 108 7.21 6.70 -0.97
C VAL A 108 8.47 7.51 -0.98
N GLU A 109 9.09 7.70 0.18
CA GLU A 109 10.38 8.34 0.33
C GLU A 109 11.22 7.52 1.30
N LEU A 110 12.35 6.97 0.82
CA LEU A 110 13.20 6.06 1.58
C LEU A 110 14.65 6.50 1.47
N GLU A 111 15.33 6.59 2.62
CA GLU A 111 16.78 6.64 2.64
C GLU A 111 17.34 5.29 2.17
N SER A 112 18.20 5.32 1.15
CA SER A 112 18.58 4.09 0.46
C SER A 112 20.07 3.80 0.48
N THR A 113 20.39 2.53 0.75
CA THR A 113 21.65 1.90 0.36
C THR A 113 21.58 1.47 -1.11
N LEU A 114 22.70 1.09 -1.70
CA LEU A 114 22.72 0.56 -3.07
C LEU A 114 21.83 -0.70 -3.19
N SER A 115 21.88 -1.61 -2.22
CA SER A 115 21.05 -2.81 -2.21
C SER A 115 19.56 -2.51 -2.12
N ALA A 116 19.16 -1.49 -1.33
CA ALA A 116 17.76 -1.06 -1.25
C ALA A 116 17.28 -0.46 -2.58
N ARG A 117 18.13 0.27 -3.29
CA ARG A 117 17.81 0.81 -4.63
C ARG A 117 17.61 -0.29 -5.66
N LEU A 118 18.50 -1.27 -5.70
CA LEU A 118 18.35 -2.42 -6.60
C LEU A 118 17.06 -3.19 -6.29
N GLY A 119 16.75 -3.38 -5.01
CA GLY A 119 15.49 -3.98 -4.58
C GLY A 119 14.27 -3.15 -4.99
N TRP A 120 14.35 -1.81 -4.88
CA TRP A 120 13.27 -0.91 -5.31
C TRP A 120 13.04 -0.97 -6.81
N MET A 121 14.10 -0.92 -7.64
CA MET A 121 13.97 -1.03 -9.09
C MET A 121 13.20 -2.29 -9.53
N ALA A 122 13.31 -3.39 -8.79
CA ALA A 122 12.55 -4.61 -9.07
C ALA A 122 11.08 -4.53 -8.65
N ILE A 123 10.75 -3.68 -7.66
CA ILE A 123 9.41 -3.57 -7.09
C ILE A 123 8.64 -2.39 -7.69
N GLU A 124 9.32 -1.31 -8.04
CA GLU A 124 8.74 -0.06 -8.53
C GLU A 124 7.70 -0.24 -9.63
N PRO A 125 7.92 -1.05 -10.69
CA PRO A 125 6.91 -1.23 -11.73
C PRO A 125 5.60 -1.85 -11.22
N ILE A 126 5.69 -2.74 -10.21
CA ILE A 126 4.51 -3.35 -9.58
C ILE A 126 3.82 -2.32 -8.68
N HIS A 127 4.61 -1.57 -7.93
CA HIS A 127 4.14 -0.53 -7.02
C HIS A 127 3.39 0.56 -7.79
N ASP A 128 3.97 1.08 -8.88
CA ASP A 128 3.36 2.10 -9.72
C ASP A 128 2.02 1.62 -10.29
N TRP A 129 2.02 0.41 -10.84
CA TRP A 129 0.78 -0.19 -11.33
C TRP A 129 -0.27 -0.33 -10.23
N ALA A 130 0.12 -0.76 -9.03
CA ALA A 130 -0.80 -0.98 -7.91
C ALA A 130 -1.41 0.33 -7.39
N VAL A 131 -0.62 1.40 -7.31
CA VAL A 131 -1.10 2.74 -6.89
C VAL A 131 -2.06 3.31 -7.91
N GLU A 132 -1.73 3.22 -9.19
CA GLU A 132 -2.60 3.71 -10.26
C GLU A 132 -3.91 2.89 -10.35
N ALA A 133 -3.83 1.57 -10.17
CA ALA A 133 -5.01 0.71 -10.10
C ALA A 133 -5.89 1.04 -8.88
N LEU A 134 -5.26 1.35 -7.74
CA LEU A 134 -5.98 1.82 -6.55
C LEU A 134 -6.73 3.12 -6.84
N PHE A 135 -6.12 4.08 -7.51
CA PHE A 135 -6.77 5.33 -7.88
C PHE A 135 -7.96 5.12 -8.84
N ASP A 136 -7.83 4.27 -9.85
CA ASP A 136 -8.93 3.95 -10.76
C ASP A 136 -10.11 3.31 -10.01
N ARG A 137 -9.82 2.39 -9.09
CA ARG A 137 -10.84 1.74 -8.25
C ARG A 137 -11.48 2.73 -7.26
N LEU A 138 -10.72 3.66 -6.72
CA LEU A 138 -11.22 4.74 -5.88
C LEU A 138 -12.20 5.64 -6.64
N GLU A 139 -11.83 6.09 -7.84
CA GLU A 139 -12.71 6.89 -8.69
C GLU A 139 -13.99 6.15 -9.07
N HIS A 140 -13.89 4.86 -9.39
CA HIS A 140 -15.05 4.00 -9.64
C HIS A 140 -15.96 3.95 -8.40
N ALA A 141 -15.39 3.66 -7.24
CA ALA A 141 -16.13 3.54 -5.99
C ALA A 141 -16.80 4.85 -5.57
N LEU A 142 -16.16 5.98 -5.80
CA LEU A 142 -16.76 7.30 -5.52
C LEU A 142 -17.95 7.63 -6.43
N ARG A 143 -17.99 7.09 -7.65
CA ARG A 143 -19.13 7.25 -8.57
C ARG A 143 -20.28 6.30 -8.27
N THR A 144 -19.97 5.04 -7.94
CA THR A 144 -20.95 3.95 -7.86
C THR A 144 -21.32 3.54 -6.44
N GLY A 145 -20.52 3.94 -5.45
CA GLY A 145 -20.63 3.48 -4.06
C GLY A 145 -20.04 2.09 -3.79
N VAL A 146 -19.50 1.42 -4.83
CA VAL A 146 -19.01 0.03 -4.74
C VAL A 146 -17.60 -0.07 -5.32
N VAL A 147 -16.72 -0.80 -4.62
CA VAL A 147 -15.39 -1.17 -5.17
C VAL A 147 -15.57 -2.22 -6.25
N PRO A 148 -14.97 -2.07 -7.45
CA PRO A 148 -15.10 -3.07 -8.50
C PRO A 148 -14.44 -4.39 -8.06
N GLU A 149 -15.09 -5.53 -8.37
CA GLU A 149 -14.57 -6.85 -8.02
C GLU A 149 -13.22 -7.16 -8.68
N ARG A 150 -13.03 -6.65 -9.89
CA ARG A 150 -11.82 -6.86 -10.69
C ARG A 150 -11.12 -5.55 -11.00
N THR A 151 -9.80 -5.65 -11.06
CA THR A 151 -8.96 -4.53 -11.49
C THR A 151 -8.90 -4.49 -13.02
N GLU A 152 -9.43 -3.43 -13.62
CA GLU A 152 -9.51 -3.28 -15.08
C GLU A 152 -8.21 -2.74 -15.69
N ARG A 153 -7.35 -2.10 -14.88
CA ARG A 153 -6.08 -1.52 -15.37
C ARG A 153 -5.15 -2.61 -15.90
N PRO A 154 -4.75 -2.55 -17.18
CA PRO A 154 -3.80 -3.51 -17.74
C PRO A 154 -2.43 -3.35 -17.07
N MET A 155 -1.83 -4.49 -16.71
CA MET A 155 -0.47 -4.50 -16.16
C MET A 155 0.55 -4.45 -17.32
N SER A 156 1.54 -3.57 -17.19
CA SER A 156 2.64 -3.53 -18.14
C SER A 156 3.43 -4.86 -18.14
N ARG A 157 4.08 -5.18 -19.26
CA ARG A 157 4.93 -6.39 -19.35
C ARG A 157 6.03 -6.42 -18.31
N VAL A 158 6.59 -5.25 -17.98
CA VAL A 158 7.64 -5.11 -16.96
C VAL A 158 7.08 -5.39 -15.56
N ALA A 159 5.92 -4.83 -15.22
CA ALA A 159 5.26 -5.08 -13.93
C ALA A 159 4.82 -6.55 -13.80
N ALA A 160 4.27 -7.14 -14.86
CA ALA A 160 3.87 -8.55 -14.88
C ALA A 160 5.08 -9.50 -14.69
N PHE A 161 6.20 -9.20 -15.34
CA PHE A 161 7.44 -9.94 -15.18
C PHE A 161 7.99 -9.83 -13.76
N ALA A 162 8.07 -8.61 -13.21
CA ALA A 162 8.51 -8.35 -11.84
C ALA A 162 7.63 -9.08 -10.81
N LEU A 163 6.31 -9.06 -10.99
CA LEU A 163 5.36 -9.79 -10.13
C LEU A 163 5.59 -11.30 -10.21
N GLY A 164 5.84 -11.83 -11.41
CA GLY A 164 6.18 -13.25 -11.61
C GLY A 164 7.45 -13.66 -10.86
N LEU A 165 8.50 -12.85 -10.91
CA LEU A 165 9.74 -13.08 -10.17
C LEU A 165 9.50 -13.06 -8.65
N ALA A 166 8.74 -12.09 -8.14
CA ALA A 166 8.42 -11.97 -6.73
C ALA A 166 7.64 -13.19 -6.20
N ARG A 167 6.72 -13.72 -6.99
CA ARG A 167 5.96 -14.95 -6.68
C ARG A 167 6.85 -16.20 -6.70
N GLY A 168 7.71 -16.34 -7.70
CA GLY A 168 8.65 -17.44 -7.82
C GLY A 168 9.67 -17.51 -6.67
N ALA A 169 10.13 -16.36 -6.21
CA ALA A 169 11.05 -16.28 -5.06
C ALA A 169 10.38 -16.72 -3.74
N ARG A 170 9.08 -16.50 -3.58
CA ARG A 170 8.31 -16.92 -2.39
C ARG A 170 8.07 -18.42 -2.36
N SER A 171 7.77 -19.04 -3.50
CA SER A 171 7.51 -20.47 -3.59
C SER A 171 8.73 -21.34 -3.24
N ARG A 172 9.94 -20.77 -3.36
CA ARG A 172 11.22 -21.44 -3.05
C ARG A 172 11.67 -21.30 -1.59
N ARG A 173 10.97 -20.51 -0.75
CA ARG A 173 11.30 -20.45 0.67
C ARG A 173 10.94 -21.77 1.35
N PRO A 174 11.87 -22.46 2.02
CA PRO A 174 11.55 -23.66 2.76
C PRO A 174 10.50 -23.34 3.81
N LYS A 175 9.46 -24.19 3.89
CA LYS A 175 8.47 -24.11 4.96
C LYS A 175 9.24 -24.16 6.29
N ALA A 176 9.03 -23.17 7.17
CA ALA A 176 9.60 -23.20 8.51
C ALA A 176 9.27 -24.55 9.14
N ARG A 177 10.29 -25.27 9.60
CA ARG A 177 10.08 -26.50 10.38
C ARG A 177 9.21 -26.14 11.57
N PRO A 178 8.14 -26.90 11.84
CA PRO A 178 7.40 -26.72 13.08
C PRO A 178 8.40 -26.84 14.24
N SER A 179 8.41 -25.86 15.13
CA SER A 179 9.17 -25.91 16.36
C SER A 179 8.78 -27.18 17.08
N ALA A 180 9.77 -28.05 17.36
CA ALA A 180 9.54 -29.23 18.19
C ALA A 180 8.89 -28.79 19.51
N PRO A 181 7.86 -29.50 20.01
CA PRO A 181 7.32 -29.19 21.31
C PRO A 181 8.45 -29.30 22.33
N MET A 182 8.67 -28.24 23.11
CA MET A 182 9.55 -28.34 24.28
C MET A 182 8.92 -29.35 25.23
N GLY A 183 9.54 -30.54 25.29
CA GLY A 183 9.21 -31.52 26.33
C GLY A 183 9.50 -30.92 27.70
N TRP A 184 8.57 -31.08 28.60
CA TRP A 184 8.67 -30.80 30.04
C TRP A 184 9.58 -31.81 30.70
#